data_70c1ced61912786f2545b1626748a3e9
#
_entry.id   70c1ced61912786f2545b1626748a3e9
#
_cell.length_a   1.000
_cell.length_b   1.000
_cell.length_c   1.000
_cell.angle_alpha   90.00
_cell.angle_beta   90.00
_cell.angle_gamma   90.00
#
_symmetry.space_group_name_H-M   'P 1'
#
loop_
_entity.id
_entity.type
_entity.pdbx_description
1 polymer ?
#
loop_
_entity_poly.entity_id
_entity_poly.type
_entity_poly.pdbx_seq_one_letter_code
_entity_poly.pdbx_strand_id
1 'polypeptide(L)'
;MLPAELTQILARLRDRAHHMPPTQLQQVLAREWGADWRRRFAYFNATPLAAASIGQVHRARLPDGRELAIKVQYPGVRESIDADVDNVATLLRVSGALPKELDLAPMLAEAKRQLREEADYLREGEQLRLFGTLLADSPHYVVPTLEPEFTTDRVLAMSFVEGIPIESLGASTQDVRDGAMRSLIALVLRELFEFRLMQTDPNFANYRFQPATGRLVLLDFGATRTVGEDTAVGYRRLLEAGLAGDRDAVRDAAVAAGFLGEAAVTRHRPLVDRMIDVILVELTRDAAFDFGDRAFVGALRDQGMAMAADRETWHIPPIDTLFVQRKISGTALLAARLGARVDARSMLVEQFGRMTAQAEM
;
A
#
# COMPACT_ATOMS: atom_id res chain seq x y z
N MET A 1 -6.00 -7.58 -12.72
CA MET A 1 -4.51 -7.58 -12.61
C MET A 1 -3.96 -7.04 -13.91
N LEU A 2 -2.98 -6.13 -13.85
CA LEU A 2 -2.26 -5.70 -15.04
C LEU A 2 -1.52 -6.90 -15.65
N PRO A 3 -1.41 -7.02 -16.98
CA PRO A 3 -0.61 -8.05 -17.62
C PRO A 3 0.82 -8.07 -17.09
N ALA A 4 1.42 -9.27 -17.00
CA ALA A 4 2.77 -9.44 -16.42
C ALA A 4 3.83 -8.59 -17.16
N GLU A 5 3.67 -8.40 -18.46
CA GLU A 5 4.54 -7.58 -19.29
C GLU A 5 4.48 -6.09 -18.88
N LEU A 6 3.29 -5.59 -18.54
CA LEU A 6 3.12 -4.21 -18.06
C LEU A 6 3.74 -4.01 -16.68
N THR A 7 3.56 -4.96 -15.80
CA THR A 7 4.19 -4.95 -14.47
C THR A 7 5.71 -4.94 -14.59
N GLN A 8 6.28 -5.72 -15.55
CA GLN A 8 7.71 -5.72 -15.82
C GLN A 8 8.20 -4.41 -16.47
N ILE A 9 7.43 -3.80 -17.38
CA ILE A 9 7.79 -2.52 -17.98
C ILE A 9 7.79 -1.42 -16.92
N LEU A 10 6.76 -1.36 -16.08
CA LEU A 10 6.67 -0.38 -14.97
C LEU A 10 7.77 -0.60 -13.92
N ALA A 11 8.11 -1.87 -13.61
CA ALA A 11 9.25 -2.18 -12.75
C ALA A 11 10.58 -1.71 -13.37
N ARG A 12 10.80 -1.94 -14.67
CA ARG A 12 12.02 -1.50 -15.36
C ARG A 12 12.13 0.04 -15.49
N LEU A 13 11.01 0.74 -15.62
CA LEU A 13 10.99 2.20 -15.59
C LEU A 13 11.39 2.72 -14.19
N ARG A 14 10.93 2.07 -13.14
CA ARG A 14 11.30 2.38 -11.75
C ARG A 14 12.76 2.05 -11.44
N ASP A 15 13.25 0.88 -11.88
CA ASP A 15 14.62 0.40 -11.58
C ASP A 15 15.70 1.13 -12.42
N ARG A 16 15.32 1.81 -13.51
CA ARG A 16 16.21 2.65 -14.32
C ARG A 16 16.35 4.09 -13.83
N ALA A 17 15.76 4.44 -12.70
CA ALA A 17 16.00 5.71 -12.05
C ALA A 17 17.48 5.80 -11.63
N HIS A 18 18.32 6.30 -12.55
CA HIS A 18 19.69 6.66 -12.22
C HIS A 18 19.66 7.65 -11.07
N HIS A 19 20.49 7.44 -10.05
CA HIS A 19 20.63 8.41 -8.98
C HIS A 19 20.86 9.80 -9.57
N MET A 20 20.15 10.79 -9.02
CA MET A 20 20.34 12.19 -9.39
C MET A 20 21.80 12.56 -9.16
N PRO A 21 22.52 13.08 -10.17
CA PRO A 21 23.89 13.52 -10.00
C PRO A 21 23.99 14.57 -8.87
N PRO A 22 25.09 14.60 -8.10
CA PRO A 22 25.24 15.57 -7.01
C PRO A 22 25.07 17.04 -7.42
N THR A 23 25.45 17.39 -8.65
CA THR A 23 25.26 18.74 -9.19
C THR A 23 23.78 19.08 -9.37
N GLN A 24 22.97 18.12 -9.84
CA GLN A 24 21.54 18.31 -10.01
C GLN A 24 20.83 18.36 -8.65
N LEU A 25 21.23 17.52 -7.70
CA LEU A 25 20.76 17.59 -6.31
C LEU A 25 21.00 18.97 -5.71
N GLN A 26 22.22 19.52 -5.86
CA GLN A 26 22.54 20.85 -5.37
C GLN A 26 21.66 21.94 -6.01
N GLN A 27 21.38 21.83 -7.31
CA GLN A 27 20.50 22.77 -8.01
C GLN A 27 19.07 22.73 -7.45
N VAL A 28 18.51 21.52 -7.24
CA VAL A 28 17.18 21.38 -6.64
C VAL A 28 17.15 21.97 -5.25
N LEU A 29 18.10 21.61 -4.37
CA LEU A 29 18.13 22.09 -3.00
C LEU A 29 18.39 23.59 -2.91
N ALA A 30 19.24 24.16 -3.78
CA ALA A 30 19.45 25.60 -3.87
C ALA A 30 18.19 26.35 -4.34
N ARG A 31 17.40 25.76 -5.21
CA ARG A 31 16.12 26.33 -5.66
C ARG A 31 15.06 26.33 -4.56
N GLU A 32 14.98 25.22 -3.80
CA GLU A 32 13.95 25.03 -2.77
C GLU A 32 14.31 25.76 -1.45
N TRP A 33 15.57 25.78 -1.08
CA TRP A 33 16.05 26.27 0.22
C TRP A 33 16.96 27.51 0.16
N GLY A 34 17.27 28.00 -1.05
CA GLY A 34 18.17 29.10 -1.27
C GLY A 34 19.65 28.68 -1.43
N ALA A 35 20.50 29.57 -1.97
CA ALA A 35 21.88 29.24 -2.32
C ALA A 35 22.73 28.77 -1.13
N ASP A 36 22.45 29.30 0.04
CA ASP A 36 23.19 28.99 1.29
C ASP A 36 22.63 27.81 2.08
N TRP A 37 21.73 27.01 1.50
CA TRP A 37 21.03 25.94 2.17
C TRP A 37 21.92 24.99 2.98
N ARG A 38 23.16 24.74 2.49
CA ARG A 38 24.09 23.81 3.13
C ARG A 38 24.52 24.26 4.53
N ARG A 39 24.52 25.55 4.81
CA ARG A 39 24.87 26.11 6.15
C ARG A 39 23.86 25.78 7.23
N ARG A 40 22.65 25.37 6.83
CA ARG A 40 21.60 24.96 7.78
C ARG A 40 21.81 23.55 8.36
N PHE A 41 22.78 22.80 7.79
CA PHE A 41 23.08 21.43 8.19
C PHE A 41 24.51 21.31 8.72
N ALA A 42 24.68 20.62 9.86
CA ALA A 42 26.01 20.20 10.34
C ALA A 42 26.61 19.14 9.40
N TYR A 43 25.72 18.28 8.82
CA TYR A 43 26.09 17.25 7.86
C TYR A 43 24.95 17.01 6.87
N PHE A 44 25.30 16.84 5.62
CA PHE A 44 24.35 16.40 4.56
C PHE A 44 25.07 15.40 3.65
N ASN A 45 24.54 14.19 3.56
CA ASN A 45 25.08 13.14 2.70
C ASN A 45 24.56 13.32 1.26
N ALA A 46 25.44 13.68 0.33
CA ALA A 46 25.09 13.81 -1.09
C ALA A 46 24.86 12.44 -1.78
N THR A 47 25.39 11.36 -1.20
CA THR A 47 25.09 10.01 -1.67
C THR A 47 23.72 9.62 -1.12
N PRO A 48 22.76 9.21 -1.97
CA PRO A 48 21.43 8.84 -1.51
C PRO A 48 21.49 7.59 -0.62
N LEU A 49 20.67 7.61 0.43
CA LEU A 49 20.42 6.46 1.32
C LEU A 49 19.56 5.40 0.63
N ALA A 50 18.60 5.85 -0.18
CA ALA A 50 17.66 5.01 -0.92
C ALA A 50 17.09 5.75 -2.13
N ALA A 51 16.65 5.00 -3.12
CA ALA A 51 15.77 5.51 -4.17
C ALA A 51 14.31 5.52 -3.66
N ALA A 52 13.56 6.54 -4.08
CA ALA A 52 12.11 6.60 -3.96
C ALA A 52 11.47 6.47 -5.35
N SER A 53 10.15 6.28 -5.45
CA SER A 53 9.44 6.13 -6.73
C SER A 53 9.73 7.27 -7.71
N ILE A 54 9.73 8.50 -7.22
CA ILE A 54 9.90 9.73 -8.02
C ILE A 54 11.03 10.63 -7.51
N GLY A 55 11.95 10.09 -6.69
CA GLY A 55 13.02 10.86 -6.09
C GLY A 55 14.06 10.00 -5.41
N GLN A 56 14.82 10.59 -4.52
CA GLN A 56 15.82 9.91 -3.70
C GLN A 56 15.84 10.48 -2.28
N VAL A 57 16.29 9.67 -1.32
CA VAL A 57 16.33 10.01 0.10
C VAL A 57 17.76 10.20 0.54
N HIS A 58 18.05 11.30 1.24
CA HIS A 58 19.34 11.63 1.80
C HIS A 58 19.29 11.70 3.33
N ARG A 59 20.39 11.36 3.99
CA ARG A 59 20.56 11.57 5.44
C ARG A 59 21.23 12.91 5.68
N ALA A 60 20.66 13.67 6.60
CA ALA A 60 21.21 14.93 7.03
C ALA A 60 21.21 15.03 8.57
N ARG A 61 22.03 15.92 9.13
CA ARG A 61 22.03 16.23 10.56
C ARG A 61 22.05 17.73 10.75
N LEU A 62 21.16 18.20 11.60
CA LEU A 62 21.07 19.60 11.99
C LEU A 62 22.17 19.97 12.99
N PRO A 63 22.45 21.27 13.18
CA PRO A 63 23.42 21.74 14.18
C PRO A 63 23.06 21.36 15.62
N ASP A 64 21.78 21.18 15.93
CA ASP A 64 21.27 20.73 17.22
C ASP A 64 21.37 19.20 17.43
N GLY A 65 21.89 18.46 16.45
CA GLY A 65 22.11 17.02 16.50
C GLY A 65 20.95 16.16 15.98
N ARG A 66 19.80 16.74 15.69
CA ARG A 66 18.68 15.98 15.08
C ARG A 66 19.08 15.43 13.72
N GLU A 67 18.76 14.16 13.48
CA GLU A 67 18.98 13.50 12.21
C GLU A 67 17.72 13.49 11.36
N LEU A 68 17.86 13.78 10.08
CA LEU A 68 16.77 13.91 9.13
C LEU A 68 16.95 12.95 7.97
N ALA A 69 15.80 12.44 7.46
CA ALA A 69 15.65 11.87 6.14
C ALA A 69 15.06 12.94 5.22
N ILE A 70 15.77 13.24 4.14
CA ILE A 70 15.40 14.28 3.18
C ILE A 70 15.07 13.61 1.85
N LYS A 71 13.78 13.51 1.51
CA LYS A 71 13.29 12.99 0.24
C LYS A 71 13.28 14.12 -0.78
N VAL A 72 14.02 13.98 -1.88
CA VAL A 72 14.18 15.00 -2.92
C VAL A 72 13.66 14.46 -4.23
N GLN A 73 12.73 15.17 -4.84
CA GLN A 73 12.08 14.79 -6.08
C GLN A 73 13.03 14.96 -7.29
N TYR A 74 12.96 14.04 -8.25
CA TYR A 74 13.67 14.19 -9.52
C TYR A 74 13.11 15.39 -10.30
N PRO A 75 13.99 16.23 -10.87
CA PRO A 75 13.55 17.36 -11.69
C PRO A 75 12.71 16.91 -12.89
N GLY A 76 11.63 17.62 -13.17
CA GLY A 76 10.77 17.38 -14.32
C GLY A 76 9.75 16.26 -14.16
N VAL A 77 9.79 15.47 -13.06
CA VAL A 77 8.85 14.35 -12.86
C VAL A 77 7.41 14.83 -12.83
N ARG A 78 7.12 15.88 -12.06
CA ARG A 78 5.76 16.41 -11.92
C ARG A 78 5.21 16.92 -13.25
N GLU A 79 6.04 17.55 -14.05
CA GLU A 79 5.71 18.13 -15.34
C GLU A 79 5.51 17.06 -16.43
N SER A 80 6.15 15.89 -16.32
CA SER A 80 6.08 14.81 -17.29
C SER A 80 4.90 13.84 -17.09
N ILE A 81 4.28 13.83 -15.91
CA ILE A 81 3.25 12.84 -15.53
C ILE A 81 2.20 12.63 -16.60
N ASP A 82 1.61 13.73 -17.12
CA ASP A 82 0.52 13.64 -18.08
C ASP A 82 0.97 13.03 -19.41
N ALA A 83 2.13 13.48 -19.91
CA ALA A 83 2.70 12.97 -21.13
C ALA A 83 3.13 11.50 -21.00
N ASP A 84 3.71 11.12 -19.88
CA ASP A 84 4.16 9.74 -19.64
C ASP A 84 2.96 8.78 -19.59
N VAL A 85 1.87 9.14 -18.90
CA VAL A 85 0.65 8.34 -18.87
C VAL A 85 0.00 8.24 -20.26
N ASP A 86 -0.06 9.34 -21.03
CA ASP A 86 -0.63 9.33 -22.36
C ASP A 86 0.23 8.50 -23.35
N ASN A 87 1.55 8.51 -23.21
CA ASN A 87 2.46 7.68 -23.97
C ASN A 87 2.22 6.19 -23.68
N VAL A 88 2.09 5.81 -22.40
CA VAL A 88 1.77 4.44 -21.99
C VAL A 88 0.40 4.01 -22.55
N ALA A 89 -0.61 4.88 -22.47
CA ALA A 89 -1.94 4.63 -23.04
C ALA A 89 -1.89 4.37 -24.55
N THR A 90 -1.09 5.15 -25.25
CA THR A 90 -0.88 5.01 -26.70
C THR A 90 -0.22 3.68 -27.04
N LEU A 91 0.83 3.31 -26.30
CA LEU A 91 1.52 2.01 -26.49
C LEU A 91 0.57 0.82 -26.23
N LEU A 92 -0.28 0.92 -25.21
CA LEU A 92 -1.27 -0.11 -24.90
C LEU A 92 -2.32 -0.28 -26.01
N ARG A 93 -2.78 0.83 -26.59
CA ARG A 93 -3.73 0.79 -27.72
C ARG A 93 -3.10 0.19 -28.97
N VAL A 94 -1.85 0.57 -29.29
CA VAL A 94 -1.14 0.09 -30.48
C VAL A 94 -0.73 -1.38 -30.35
N SER A 95 -0.41 -1.85 -29.13
CA SER A 95 -0.01 -3.24 -28.91
C SER A 95 -1.14 -4.27 -29.10
N GLY A 96 -2.40 -3.82 -29.16
CA GLY A 96 -3.56 -4.71 -29.22
C GLY A 96 -3.73 -5.62 -27.98
N ALA A 97 -3.00 -5.34 -26.90
CA ALA A 97 -3.05 -6.13 -25.66
C ALA A 97 -4.39 -6.02 -24.91
N LEU A 98 -5.14 -4.95 -25.21
CA LEU A 98 -6.43 -4.68 -24.55
C LEU A 98 -7.59 -4.77 -25.55
N PRO A 99 -8.79 -5.22 -25.09
CA PRO A 99 -10.00 -5.17 -25.91
C PRO A 99 -10.30 -3.75 -26.36
N LYS A 100 -10.74 -3.59 -27.62
CA LYS A 100 -11.03 -2.27 -28.20
C LYS A 100 -12.22 -1.58 -27.51
N GLU A 101 -13.09 -2.37 -26.94
CA GLU A 101 -14.31 -1.94 -26.25
C GLU A 101 -14.05 -1.44 -24.82
N LEU A 102 -12.84 -1.65 -24.28
CA LEU A 102 -12.49 -1.24 -22.92
C LEU A 102 -12.25 0.27 -22.88
N ASP A 103 -13.13 0.99 -22.17
CA ASP A 103 -12.92 2.41 -21.87
C ASP A 103 -11.79 2.58 -20.84
N LEU A 104 -10.64 3.03 -21.31
CA LEU A 104 -9.47 3.29 -20.49
C LEU A 104 -9.46 4.69 -19.89
N ALA A 105 -10.33 5.60 -20.33
CA ALA A 105 -10.26 6.99 -19.93
C ALA A 105 -10.38 7.19 -18.40
N PRO A 106 -11.30 6.52 -17.68
CA PRO A 106 -11.38 6.63 -16.23
C PRO A 106 -10.12 6.12 -15.52
N MET A 107 -9.55 5.00 -16.01
CA MET A 107 -8.33 4.41 -15.44
C MET A 107 -7.10 5.31 -15.65
N LEU A 108 -6.98 5.94 -16.83
CA LEU A 108 -5.90 6.86 -17.13
C LEU A 108 -6.02 8.15 -16.34
N ALA A 109 -7.23 8.69 -16.20
CA ALA A 109 -7.49 9.86 -15.37
C ALA A 109 -7.11 9.59 -13.91
N GLU A 110 -7.47 8.42 -13.39
CA GLU A 110 -7.10 7.98 -12.04
C GLU A 110 -5.59 7.80 -11.88
N ALA A 111 -4.91 7.18 -12.85
CA ALA A 111 -3.46 7.02 -12.84
C ALA A 111 -2.74 8.37 -12.83
N LYS A 112 -3.18 9.34 -13.64
CA LYS A 112 -2.66 10.70 -13.62
C LYS A 112 -2.88 11.38 -12.26
N ARG A 113 -4.07 11.24 -11.68
CA ARG A 113 -4.39 11.77 -10.37
C ARG A 113 -3.48 11.19 -9.29
N GLN A 114 -3.31 9.86 -9.29
CA GLN A 114 -2.46 9.17 -8.32
C GLN A 114 -1.00 9.61 -8.41
N LEU A 115 -0.43 9.70 -9.62
CA LEU A 115 0.95 10.15 -9.81
C LEU A 115 1.16 11.61 -9.41
N ARG A 116 0.16 12.49 -9.64
CA ARG A 116 0.21 13.89 -9.18
C ARG A 116 0.15 13.97 -7.65
N GLU A 117 -0.68 13.15 -7.00
CA GLU A 117 -0.74 13.05 -5.54
C GLU A 117 0.57 12.55 -4.94
N GLU A 118 1.22 11.55 -5.57
CA GLU A 118 2.53 11.04 -5.17
C GLU A 118 3.65 12.08 -5.37
N ALA A 119 3.49 12.97 -6.36
CA ALA A 119 4.41 14.08 -6.61
C ALA A 119 4.15 15.32 -5.72
N ASP A 120 3.19 15.28 -4.82
CA ASP A 120 2.85 16.37 -3.90
C ASP A 120 3.42 16.10 -2.51
N TYR A 121 4.65 16.57 -2.27
CA TYR A 121 5.32 16.34 -1.00
C TYR A 121 4.78 17.18 0.17
N LEU A 122 4.07 18.27 -0.09
CA LEU A 122 3.36 18.99 0.98
C LEU A 122 2.18 18.14 1.48
N ARG A 123 1.42 17.57 0.56
CA ARG A 123 0.33 16.63 0.89
C ARG A 123 0.87 15.40 1.62
N GLU A 124 1.98 14.80 1.16
CA GLU A 124 2.60 13.65 1.83
C GLU A 124 3.02 14.02 3.26
N GLY A 125 3.58 15.23 3.47
CA GLY A 125 3.94 15.74 4.79
C GLY A 125 2.74 15.91 5.73
N GLU A 126 1.61 16.37 5.22
CA GLU A 126 0.36 16.46 5.98
C GLU A 126 -0.16 15.07 6.38
N GLN A 127 -0.12 14.09 5.46
CA GLN A 127 -0.51 12.72 5.75
C GLN A 127 0.43 12.06 6.78
N LEU A 128 1.74 12.29 6.65
CA LEU A 128 2.74 11.85 7.63
C LEU A 128 2.38 12.37 9.04
N ARG A 129 2.07 13.68 9.17
CA ARG A 129 1.68 14.29 10.45
C ARG A 129 0.38 13.71 10.99
N LEU A 130 -0.60 13.48 10.12
CA LEU A 130 -1.89 12.89 10.51
C LEU A 130 -1.72 11.47 11.03
N PHE A 131 -0.98 10.61 10.33
CA PHE A 131 -0.67 9.26 10.81
C PHE A 131 0.16 9.28 12.09
N GLY A 132 1.08 10.23 12.25
CA GLY A 132 1.80 10.46 13.50
C GLY A 132 0.85 10.71 14.67
N THR A 133 -0.22 11.49 14.46
CA THR A 133 -1.25 11.76 15.47
C THR A 133 -2.13 10.52 15.72
N LEU A 134 -2.62 9.87 14.67
CA LEU A 134 -3.50 8.69 14.78
C LEU A 134 -2.82 7.49 15.46
N LEU A 135 -1.50 7.40 15.39
CA LEU A 135 -0.72 6.29 15.94
C LEU A 135 0.14 6.69 17.16
N ALA A 136 -0.02 7.92 17.69
CA ALA A 136 0.83 8.46 18.76
C ALA A 136 0.88 7.55 19.99
N ASP A 137 -0.27 7.01 20.40
CA ASP A 137 -0.40 6.18 21.60
C ASP A 137 -0.17 4.69 21.34
N SER A 138 0.15 4.32 20.10
CA SER A 138 0.35 2.92 19.75
C SER A 138 1.76 2.44 20.07
N PRO A 139 1.94 1.38 20.86
CA PRO A 139 3.27 0.84 21.15
C PRO A 139 3.88 0.07 19.98
N HIS A 140 3.13 -0.16 18.89
CA HIS A 140 3.52 -1.03 17.79
C HIS A 140 4.12 -0.30 16.60
N TYR A 141 3.92 1.04 16.48
CA TYR A 141 4.33 1.79 15.31
C TYR A 141 5.25 2.96 15.66
N VAL A 142 6.08 3.32 14.70
CA VAL A 142 6.86 4.55 14.70
C VAL A 142 6.56 5.27 13.40
N VAL A 143 6.11 6.50 13.49
CA VAL A 143 5.94 7.41 12.36
C VAL A 143 6.97 8.51 12.50
N PRO A 144 7.79 8.79 11.48
CA PRO A 144 8.71 9.92 11.51
C PRO A 144 7.98 11.24 11.77
N THR A 145 8.65 12.19 12.39
CA THR A 145 8.09 13.52 12.61
C THR A 145 8.40 14.40 11.41
N LEU A 146 7.40 15.09 10.87
CA LEU A 146 7.58 16.07 9.81
C LEU A 146 8.45 17.24 10.30
N GLU A 147 9.38 17.69 9.44
CA GLU A 147 10.16 18.92 9.64
C GLU A 147 9.65 20.00 8.66
N PRO A 148 8.65 20.80 9.04
CA PRO A 148 7.99 21.73 8.13
C PRO A 148 8.93 22.80 7.57
N GLU A 149 9.94 23.22 8.35
CA GLU A 149 10.91 24.23 7.94
C GLU A 149 11.73 23.82 6.71
N PHE A 150 11.90 22.51 6.50
CA PHE A 150 12.67 21.93 5.40
C PHE A 150 11.79 21.26 4.35
N THR A 151 10.46 21.27 4.52
CA THR A 151 9.51 20.66 3.60
C THR A 151 8.97 21.70 2.62
N THR A 152 9.01 21.35 1.33
CA THR A 152 8.53 22.18 0.21
C THR A 152 7.77 21.29 -0.79
N ASP A 153 7.32 21.85 -1.89
CA ASP A 153 6.65 21.10 -2.98
C ASP A 153 7.48 19.92 -3.51
N ARG A 154 8.82 20.03 -3.45
CA ARG A 154 9.75 19.06 -4.07
C ARG A 154 10.71 18.41 -3.08
N VAL A 155 10.64 18.80 -1.83
CA VAL A 155 11.48 18.25 -0.76
C VAL A 155 10.61 17.94 0.44
N LEU A 156 10.62 16.67 0.88
CA LEU A 156 9.99 16.25 2.14
C LEU A 156 11.08 15.96 3.16
N ALA A 157 11.05 16.66 4.26
CA ALA A 157 11.98 16.47 5.37
C ALA A 157 11.26 15.87 6.58
N MET A 158 11.80 14.81 7.13
CA MET A 158 11.28 14.15 8.32
C MET A 158 12.40 13.66 9.21
N SER A 159 12.10 13.37 10.47
CA SER A 159 13.08 12.76 11.38
C SER A 159 13.60 11.44 10.82
N PHE A 160 14.91 11.19 10.93
CA PHE A 160 15.48 9.93 10.55
C PHE A 160 15.17 8.88 11.61
N VAL A 161 14.53 7.77 11.20
CA VAL A 161 14.19 6.66 12.09
C VAL A 161 14.96 5.42 11.65
N GLU A 162 15.69 4.82 12.57
CA GLU A 162 16.43 3.59 12.33
C GLU A 162 15.49 2.37 12.29
N GLY A 163 15.88 1.39 11.49
CA GLY A 163 15.20 0.11 11.37
C GLY A 163 15.78 -0.71 10.22
N ILE A 164 15.57 -2.00 10.22
CA ILE A 164 15.93 -2.90 9.13
C ILE A 164 14.77 -3.04 8.13
N PRO A 165 15.02 -3.32 6.85
CA PRO A 165 13.95 -3.60 5.89
C PRO A 165 13.05 -4.74 6.41
N ILE A 166 11.74 -4.59 6.33
CA ILE A 166 10.80 -5.61 6.84
C ILE A 166 11.01 -6.97 6.16
N GLU A 167 11.42 -7.00 4.91
CA GLU A 167 11.70 -8.22 4.16
C GLU A 167 12.86 -9.04 4.74
N SER A 168 13.80 -8.39 5.43
CA SER A 168 14.92 -9.08 6.08
C SER A 168 14.51 -9.96 7.27
N LEU A 169 13.27 -9.77 7.77
CA LEU A 169 12.69 -10.61 8.81
C LEU A 169 12.49 -12.07 8.38
N GLY A 170 12.58 -12.39 7.10
CA GLY A 170 12.56 -13.77 6.63
C GLY A 170 13.61 -14.67 7.29
N ALA A 171 14.72 -14.10 7.75
CA ALA A 171 15.78 -14.79 8.50
C ALA A 171 15.58 -14.78 10.03
N SER A 172 14.53 -14.11 10.53
CA SER A 172 14.24 -14.00 11.98
C SER A 172 13.45 -15.22 12.49
N THR A 173 13.29 -15.31 13.82
CA THR A 173 12.45 -16.34 14.44
C THR A 173 10.99 -16.23 13.99
N GLN A 174 10.22 -17.30 14.13
CA GLN A 174 8.80 -17.32 13.78
C GLN A 174 8.04 -16.23 14.54
N ASP A 175 8.26 -16.11 15.86
CA ASP A 175 7.57 -15.13 16.71
C ASP A 175 7.76 -13.68 16.24
N VAL A 176 8.97 -13.34 15.79
CA VAL A 176 9.28 -12.00 15.26
C VAL A 176 8.53 -11.74 13.95
N ARG A 177 8.49 -12.72 13.05
CA ARG A 177 7.76 -12.62 11.78
C ARG A 177 6.26 -12.49 12.02
N ASP A 178 5.73 -13.33 12.91
CA ASP A 178 4.30 -13.34 13.28
C ASP A 178 3.89 -12.04 13.96
N GLY A 179 4.70 -11.55 14.90
CA GLY A 179 4.47 -10.29 15.59
C GLY A 179 4.46 -9.08 14.66
N ALA A 180 5.44 -9.00 13.76
CA ALA A 180 5.51 -7.93 12.76
C ALA A 180 4.30 -7.95 11.82
N MET A 181 3.90 -9.14 11.33
CA MET A 181 2.76 -9.26 10.44
C MET A 181 1.42 -9.04 11.16
N ARG A 182 1.29 -9.46 12.43
CA ARG A 182 0.12 -9.12 13.25
C ARG A 182 -0.03 -7.61 13.37
N SER A 183 1.04 -6.88 13.66
CA SER A 183 1.01 -5.43 13.73
C SER A 183 0.62 -4.81 12.38
N LEU A 184 1.15 -5.30 11.25
CA LEU A 184 0.81 -4.75 9.94
C LEU A 184 -0.65 -5.03 9.55
N ILE A 185 -1.17 -6.22 9.83
CA ILE A 185 -2.58 -6.57 9.58
C ILE A 185 -3.48 -5.72 10.49
N ALA A 186 -3.12 -5.53 11.77
CA ALA A 186 -3.86 -4.66 12.69
C ALA A 186 -3.90 -3.21 12.17
N LEU A 187 -2.81 -2.70 11.58
CA LEU A 187 -2.79 -1.39 10.96
C LEU A 187 -3.79 -1.31 9.79
N VAL A 188 -3.80 -2.31 8.90
CA VAL A 188 -4.75 -2.35 7.77
C VAL A 188 -6.20 -2.32 8.25
N LEU A 189 -6.53 -3.05 9.31
CA LEU A 189 -7.88 -3.04 9.90
C LEU A 189 -8.24 -1.67 10.50
N ARG A 190 -7.29 -1.02 11.19
CA ARG A 190 -7.47 0.34 11.73
C ARG A 190 -7.61 1.38 10.62
N GLU A 191 -6.77 1.32 9.60
CA GLU A 191 -6.86 2.19 8.42
C GLU A 191 -8.23 2.08 7.74
N LEU A 192 -8.76 0.86 7.60
CA LEU A 192 -10.04 0.59 6.94
C LEU A 192 -11.25 1.00 7.79
N PHE A 193 -11.24 0.66 9.07
CA PHE A 193 -12.44 0.73 9.91
C PHE A 193 -12.44 1.87 10.94
N GLU A 194 -11.26 2.24 11.49
CA GLU A 194 -11.16 3.31 12.50
C GLU A 194 -10.83 4.65 11.86
N PHE A 195 -9.74 4.71 11.10
CA PHE A 195 -9.24 5.96 10.54
C PHE A 195 -10.02 6.40 9.30
N ARG A 196 -10.58 5.45 8.55
CA ARG A 196 -11.17 5.68 7.24
C ARG A 196 -10.17 6.39 6.31
N LEU A 197 -8.91 6.13 6.55
CA LEU A 197 -7.75 6.68 5.88
C LEU A 197 -6.72 5.56 5.72
N MET A 198 -6.35 5.24 4.49
CA MET A 198 -5.48 4.10 4.17
C MET A 198 -4.30 4.52 3.31
N GLN A 199 -3.10 4.13 3.74
CA GLN A 199 -1.92 4.15 2.88
C GLN A 199 -2.01 2.96 1.91
N THR A 200 -2.28 3.22 0.63
CA THR A 200 -2.67 2.20 -0.35
C THR A 200 -1.53 1.61 -1.17
N ASP A 201 -0.28 2.08 -0.99
CA ASP A 201 0.88 1.50 -1.64
C ASP A 201 1.45 0.32 -0.84
N PRO A 202 1.36 -0.94 -1.35
CA PRO A 202 1.82 -2.12 -0.62
C PRO A 202 3.32 -2.38 -0.79
N ASN A 203 4.09 -1.39 -1.21
CA ASN A 203 5.53 -1.53 -1.38
C ASN A 203 6.21 -1.85 -0.03
N PHE A 204 6.93 -2.95 0.04
CA PHE A 204 7.58 -3.39 1.27
C PHE A 204 8.68 -2.43 1.74
N ALA A 205 9.27 -1.66 0.84
CA ALA A 205 10.26 -0.63 1.15
C ALA A 205 9.69 0.50 2.03
N ASN A 206 8.35 0.65 2.09
CA ASN A 206 7.66 1.62 2.92
C ASN A 206 7.64 1.22 4.41
N TYR A 207 8.10 0.01 4.74
CA TYR A 207 8.09 -0.54 6.09
C TYR A 207 9.49 -0.92 6.54
N ARG A 208 9.84 -0.48 7.75
CA ARG A 208 11.02 -0.95 8.45
C ARG A 208 10.63 -1.55 9.79
N PHE A 209 11.51 -2.35 10.35
CA PHE A 209 11.31 -2.98 11.64
C PHE A 209 12.46 -2.62 12.58
N GLN A 210 12.14 -2.32 13.82
CA GLN A 210 13.10 -2.07 14.89
C GLN A 210 13.28 -3.33 15.75
N PRO A 211 14.37 -4.11 15.60
CA PRO A 211 14.56 -5.35 16.36
C PRO A 211 14.59 -5.14 17.87
N ALA A 212 15.11 -4.00 18.33
CA ALA A 212 15.24 -3.68 19.75
C ALA A 212 13.88 -3.44 20.44
N THR A 213 12.88 -2.95 19.71
CA THR A 213 11.58 -2.56 20.28
C THR A 213 10.41 -3.38 19.76
N GLY A 214 10.62 -4.16 18.68
CA GLY A 214 9.55 -4.88 17.99
C GLY A 214 8.59 -4.00 17.20
N ARG A 215 8.92 -2.72 16.97
CA ARG A 215 8.01 -1.74 16.35
C ARG A 215 8.18 -1.69 14.84
N LEU A 216 7.07 -1.47 14.13
CA LEU A 216 7.08 -1.15 12.71
C LEU A 216 7.30 0.35 12.49
N VAL A 217 8.18 0.70 11.58
CA VAL A 217 8.40 2.08 11.13
C VAL A 217 7.70 2.26 9.79
N LEU A 218 6.85 3.28 9.69
CA LEU A 218 6.07 3.62 8.50
C LEU A 218 6.72 4.83 7.84
N LEU A 219 7.14 4.71 6.57
CA LEU A 219 8.02 5.71 5.94
C LEU A 219 7.39 6.53 4.82
N ASP A 220 6.34 6.04 4.17
CA ASP A 220 5.76 6.67 2.99
C ASP A 220 4.24 6.82 3.13
N PHE A 221 3.75 8.03 2.90
CA PHE A 221 2.33 8.38 3.02
C PHE A 221 1.79 9.07 1.75
N GLY A 222 2.57 9.09 0.66
CA GLY A 222 2.21 9.72 -0.61
C GLY A 222 0.94 9.13 -1.23
N ALA A 223 0.76 7.82 -1.12
CA ALA A 223 -0.40 7.10 -1.63
C ALA A 223 -1.56 6.97 -0.63
N THR A 224 -1.64 7.88 0.36
CA THR A 224 -2.73 7.87 1.35
C THR A 224 -4.04 8.33 0.75
N ARG A 225 -5.15 7.61 1.05
CA ARG A 225 -6.50 7.88 0.55
C ARG A 225 -7.55 7.72 1.63
N THR A 226 -8.59 8.53 1.56
CA THR A 226 -9.80 8.33 2.35
C THR A 226 -10.55 7.11 1.84
N VAL A 227 -11.02 6.28 2.75
CA VAL A 227 -11.89 5.14 2.45
C VAL A 227 -13.34 5.58 2.62
N GLY A 228 -14.11 5.50 1.53
CA GLY A 228 -15.53 5.83 1.53
C GLY A 228 -16.33 4.96 2.51
N GLU A 229 -17.42 5.50 3.06
CA GLU A 229 -18.25 4.79 4.05
C GLU A 229 -18.83 3.51 3.49
N ASP A 230 -19.38 3.57 2.27
CA ASP A 230 -19.96 2.40 1.60
C ASP A 230 -18.93 1.29 1.41
N THR A 231 -17.69 1.65 1.08
CA THR A 231 -16.59 0.69 0.94
C THR A 231 -16.29 0.01 2.26
N ALA A 232 -16.13 0.74 3.37
CA ALA A 232 -15.84 0.14 4.67
C ALA A 232 -17.00 -0.70 5.19
N VAL A 233 -18.25 -0.25 5.00
CA VAL A 233 -19.46 -1.03 5.34
C VAL A 233 -19.52 -2.32 4.50
N GLY A 234 -19.21 -2.24 3.19
CA GLY A 234 -19.16 -3.41 2.32
C GLY A 234 -18.12 -4.43 2.79
N TYR A 235 -16.89 -3.98 3.11
CA TYR A 235 -15.86 -4.86 3.67
C TYR A 235 -16.27 -5.44 5.03
N ARG A 236 -16.88 -4.65 5.89
CA ARG A 236 -17.37 -5.13 7.18
C ARG A 236 -18.38 -6.26 7.01
N ARG A 237 -19.41 -6.07 6.19
CA ARG A 237 -20.42 -7.11 5.90
C ARG A 237 -19.80 -8.37 5.35
N LEU A 238 -18.86 -8.23 4.41
CA LEU A 238 -18.16 -9.36 3.82
C LEU A 238 -17.40 -10.17 4.88
N LEU A 239 -16.67 -9.49 5.76
CA LEU A 239 -15.87 -10.14 6.80
C LEU A 239 -16.75 -10.73 7.92
N GLU A 240 -17.84 -10.07 8.31
CA GLU A 240 -18.83 -10.60 9.27
C GLU A 240 -19.49 -11.86 8.74
N ALA A 241 -19.92 -11.88 7.48
CA ALA A 241 -20.45 -13.07 6.82
C ALA A 241 -19.41 -14.21 6.77
N GLY A 242 -18.15 -13.87 6.50
CA GLY A 242 -17.04 -14.82 6.53
C GLY A 242 -16.80 -15.43 7.91
N LEU A 243 -16.82 -14.62 8.97
CA LEU A 243 -16.69 -15.07 10.35
C LEU A 243 -17.86 -15.97 10.79
N ALA A 244 -19.08 -15.71 10.27
CA ALA A 244 -20.25 -16.53 10.50
C ALA A 244 -20.24 -17.86 9.72
N GLY A 245 -19.33 -18.02 8.75
CA GLY A 245 -19.27 -19.20 7.87
C GLY A 245 -20.41 -19.28 6.86
N ASP A 246 -21.11 -18.16 6.61
CA ASP A 246 -22.25 -18.10 5.71
C ASP A 246 -21.80 -17.79 4.27
N ARG A 247 -21.69 -18.85 3.45
CA ARG A 247 -21.24 -18.74 2.06
C ARG A 247 -22.15 -17.87 1.19
N ASP A 248 -23.46 -17.96 1.37
CA ASP A 248 -24.42 -17.21 0.56
C ASP A 248 -24.34 -15.72 0.91
N ALA A 249 -24.28 -15.38 2.22
CA ALA A 249 -24.07 -14.01 2.67
C ALA A 249 -22.71 -13.44 2.22
N VAL A 250 -21.63 -14.23 2.21
CA VAL A 250 -20.31 -13.81 1.68
C VAL A 250 -20.42 -13.47 0.20
N ARG A 251 -21.08 -14.31 -0.59
CA ARG A 251 -21.27 -14.07 -2.03
C ARG A 251 -22.07 -12.79 -2.28
N ASP A 252 -23.18 -12.63 -1.60
CA ASP A 252 -24.06 -11.47 -1.75
C ASP A 252 -23.35 -10.18 -1.31
N ALA A 253 -22.62 -10.22 -0.21
CA ALA A 253 -21.78 -9.09 0.25
C ALA A 253 -20.65 -8.77 -0.75
N ALA A 254 -20.03 -9.79 -1.37
CA ALA A 254 -18.98 -9.59 -2.36
C ALA A 254 -19.51 -8.91 -3.64
N VAL A 255 -20.74 -9.24 -4.06
CA VAL A 255 -21.41 -8.57 -5.19
C VAL A 255 -21.78 -7.14 -4.81
N ALA A 256 -22.42 -6.96 -3.66
CA ALA A 256 -22.85 -5.64 -3.19
C ALA A 256 -21.69 -4.66 -3.01
N ALA A 257 -20.52 -5.13 -2.56
CA ALA A 257 -19.31 -4.34 -2.42
C ALA A 257 -18.51 -4.18 -3.74
N GLY A 258 -18.98 -4.77 -4.83
CA GLY A 258 -18.35 -4.70 -6.14
C GLY A 258 -17.07 -5.53 -6.28
N PHE A 259 -16.83 -6.52 -5.41
CA PHE A 259 -15.72 -7.46 -5.57
C PHE A 259 -15.95 -8.46 -6.71
N LEU A 260 -17.21 -8.87 -6.86
CA LEU A 260 -17.66 -9.79 -7.88
C LEU A 260 -18.73 -9.10 -8.73
N GLY A 261 -18.64 -9.25 -10.05
CA GLY A 261 -19.71 -8.85 -10.95
C GLY A 261 -20.85 -9.87 -10.92
N GLU A 262 -22.09 -9.41 -11.03
CA GLU A 262 -23.27 -10.29 -11.11
C GLU A 262 -23.17 -11.32 -12.24
N ALA A 263 -22.62 -10.93 -13.39
CA ALA A 263 -22.39 -11.82 -14.53
C ALA A 263 -21.44 -12.97 -14.17
N ALA A 264 -20.37 -12.70 -13.41
CA ALA A 264 -19.43 -13.72 -12.96
C ALA A 264 -20.09 -14.71 -11.99
N VAL A 265 -20.89 -14.21 -11.04
CA VAL A 265 -21.62 -15.05 -10.10
C VAL A 265 -22.68 -15.91 -10.82
N THR A 266 -23.44 -15.34 -11.75
CA THR A 266 -24.48 -16.08 -12.49
C THR A 266 -23.86 -17.20 -13.34
N ARG A 267 -22.76 -16.90 -14.03
CA ARG A 267 -22.16 -17.81 -15.01
C ARG A 267 -21.22 -18.85 -14.40
N HIS A 268 -20.54 -18.47 -13.32
CA HIS A 268 -19.51 -19.29 -12.67
C HIS A 268 -19.82 -19.60 -11.19
N ARG A 269 -21.09 -19.61 -10.81
CA ARG A 269 -21.51 -19.81 -9.42
C ARG A 269 -20.79 -20.95 -8.70
N PRO A 270 -20.67 -22.16 -9.28
CA PRO A 270 -19.98 -23.27 -8.61
C PRO A 270 -18.48 -22.99 -8.37
N LEU A 271 -17.87 -22.17 -9.22
CA LEU A 271 -16.46 -21.78 -9.09
C LEU A 271 -16.30 -20.72 -7.98
N VAL A 272 -17.16 -19.71 -7.98
CA VAL A 272 -17.23 -18.69 -6.93
C VAL A 272 -17.48 -19.33 -5.57
N ASP A 273 -18.45 -20.23 -5.48
CA ASP A 273 -18.79 -20.93 -4.24
C ASP A 273 -17.59 -21.73 -3.71
N ARG A 274 -16.85 -22.44 -4.57
CA ARG A 274 -15.62 -23.14 -4.15
C ARG A 274 -14.52 -22.19 -3.67
N MET A 275 -14.36 -21.04 -4.30
CA MET A 275 -13.40 -20.03 -3.83
C MET A 275 -13.77 -19.52 -2.44
N ILE A 276 -15.05 -19.26 -2.22
CA ILE A 276 -15.57 -18.83 -0.92
C ILE A 276 -15.35 -19.93 0.11
N ASP A 277 -15.68 -21.19 -0.21
CA ASP A 277 -15.49 -22.33 0.71
C ASP A 277 -14.02 -22.48 1.17
N VAL A 278 -13.07 -22.31 0.26
CA VAL A 278 -11.62 -22.33 0.59
C VAL A 278 -11.27 -21.22 1.60
N ILE A 279 -11.83 -20.04 1.43
CA ILE A 279 -11.61 -18.91 2.35
C ILE A 279 -12.30 -19.16 3.70
N LEU A 280 -13.55 -19.65 3.69
CA LEU A 280 -14.33 -19.91 4.89
C LEU A 280 -13.68 -20.96 5.79
N VAL A 281 -13.11 -22.03 5.22
CA VAL A 281 -12.38 -23.04 5.99
C VAL A 281 -11.26 -22.38 6.84
N GLU A 282 -10.55 -21.42 6.31
CA GLU A 282 -9.48 -20.73 7.03
C GLU A 282 -10.00 -19.68 8.01
N LEU A 283 -11.04 -18.93 7.66
CA LEU A 283 -11.63 -17.91 8.53
C LEU A 283 -12.40 -18.49 9.74
N THR A 284 -12.95 -19.69 9.58
CA THR A 284 -13.72 -20.33 10.68
C THR A 284 -12.87 -21.24 11.53
N ARG A 285 -11.63 -21.55 11.12
CA ARG A 285 -10.72 -22.40 11.87
C ARG A 285 -10.21 -21.67 13.12
N ASP A 286 -10.25 -22.34 14.27
CA ASP A 286 -9.71 -21.82 15.53
C ASP A 286 -8.19 -22.09 15.62
N ALA A 287 -7.44 -21.49 14.68
CA ALA A 287 -5.99 -21.60 14.63
C ALA A 287 -5.40 -20.46 13.79
N ALA A 288 -4.12 -20.15 14.02
CA ALA A 288 -3.41 -19.18 13.20
C ALA A 288 -3.37 -19.64 11.74
N PHE A 289 -3.68 -18.72 10.82
CA PHE A 289 -3.53 -18.93 9.39
C PHE A 289 -2.04 -18.90 9.01
N ASP A 290 -1.58 -19.95 8.32
CA ASP A 290 -0.21 -20.03 7.79
C ASP A 290 -0.16 -19.41 6.38
N PHE A 291 0.32 -18.17 6.31
CA PHE A 291 0.46 -17.47 5.02
C PHE A 291 1.52 -18.11 4.10
N GLY A 292 2.38 -18.97 4.62
CA GLY A 292 3.33 -19.76 3.85
C GLY A 292 2.71 -20.97 3.14
N ASP A 293 1.45 -21.30 3.41
CA ASP A 293 0.76 -22.43 2.79
C ASP A 293 0.48 -22.17 1.29
N ARG A 294 1.32 -22.81 0.47
CA ARG A 294 1.22 -22.69 -1.00
C ARG A 294 0.01 -23.41 -1.58
N ALA A 295 -0.56 -24.38 -0.87
CA ALA A 295 -1.72 -25.14 -1.36
C ALA A 295 -2.97 -24.24 -1.38
N PHE A 296 -3.17 -23.43 -0.32
CA PHE A 296 -4.23 -22.43 -0.25
C PHE A 296 -4.13 -21.39 -1.39
N VAL A 297 -2.94 -20.81 -1.56
CA VAL A 297 -2.70 -19.82 -2.62
C VAL A 297 -2.87 -20.44 -4.01
N GLY A 298 -2.41 -21.67 -4.21
CA GLY A 298 -2.57 -22.41 -5.47
C GLY A 298 -4.02 -22.61 -5.82
N ALA A 299 -4.84 -23.08 -4.87
CA ALA A 299 -6.26 -23.34 -5.07
C ALA A 299 -7.03 -22.07 -5.48
N LEU A 300 -6.78 -20.94 -4.81
CA LEU A 300 -7.41 -19.66 -5.16
C LEU A 300 -6.96 -19.13 -6.52
N ARG A 301 -5.66 -19.23 -6.81
CA ARG A 301 -5.11 -18.77 -8.09
C ARG A 301 -5.70 -19.53 -9.28
N ASP A 302 -5.76 -20.87 -9.20
CA ASP A 302 -6.20 -21.71 -10.31
C ASP A 302 -7.67 -21.46 -10.61
N GLN A 303 -8.50 -21.26 -9.59
CA GLN A 303 -9.91 -20.88 -9.73
C GLN A 303 -10.09 -19.46 -10.27
N GLY A 304 -9.29 -18.51 -9.79
CA GLY A 304 -9.29 -17.13 -10.29
C GLY A 304 -8.86 -17.04 -11.76
N MET A 305 -7.87 -17.84 -12.18
CA MET A 305 -7.47 -17.91 -13.59
C MET A 305 -8.57 -18.49 -14.49
N ALA A 306 -9.31 -19.49 -14.02
CA ALA A 306 -10.44 -20.04 -14.77
C ALA A 306 -11.54 -19.00 -14.99
N MET A 307 -11.85 -18.16 -14.00
CA MET A 307 -12.78 -17.03 -14.17
C MET A 307 -12.23 -15.95 -15.10
N ALA A 308 -10.97 -15.61 -14.97
CA ALA A 308 -10.33 -14.56 -15.78
C ALA A 308 -10.24 -14.92 -17.28
N ALA A 309 -10.32 -16.21 -17.63
CA ALA A 309 -10.35 -16.68 -19.01
C ALA A 309 -11.66 -16.30 -19.75
N ASP A 310 -12.76 -16.10 -19.01
CA ASP A 310 -14.04 -15.68 -19.56
C ASP A 310 -14.15 -14.14 -19.56
N ARG A 311 -13.89 -13.54 -20.73
CA ARG A 311 -13.88 -12.08 -20.89
C ARG A 311 -15.25 -11.42 -20.67
N GLU A 312 -16.34 -12.14 -20.86
CA GLU A 312 -17.71 -11.63 -20.67
C GLU A 312 -18.06 -11.41 -19.19
N THR A 313 -17.28 -12.00 -18.28
CA THR A 313 -17.45 -11.84 -16.84
C THR A 313 -16.48 -10.82 -16.22
N TRP A 314 -15.67 -10.15 -17.06
CA TRP A 314 -14.75 -9.15 -16.56
C TRP A 314 -15.52 -7.99 -15.93
N HIS A 315 -15.18 -7.70 -14.72
CA HIS A 315 -15.75 -6.63 -13.92
C HIS A 315 -14.60 -5.77 -13.35
N ILE A 316 -14.76 -4.46 -13.41
CA ILE A 316 -13.83 -3.53 -12.78
C ILE A 316 -14.48 -3.10 -11.46
N PRO A 317 -13.92 -3.48 -10.31
CA PRO A 317 -14.43 -3.02 -9.03
C PRO A 317 -14.40 -1.49 -8.91
N PRO A 318 -15.22 -0.90 -8.03
CA PRO A 318 -15.11 0.51 -7.69
C PRO A 318 -13.66 0.87 -7.30
N ILE A 319 -13.24 2.07 -7.62
CA ILE A 319 -11.83 2.52 -7.45
C ILE A 319 -11.38 2.36 -6.00
N ASP A 320 -12.20 2.75 -5.03
CA ASP A 320 -11.87 2.61 -3.61
C ASP A 320 -11.68 1.14 -3.21
N THR A 321 -12.55 0.26 -3.71
CA THR A 321 -12.43 -1.19 -3.52
C THR A 321 -11.10 -1.72 -4.07
N LEU A 322 -10.68 -1.26 -5.26
CA LEU A 322 -9.40 -1.66 -5.86
C LEU A 322 -8.21 -1.28 -4.99
N PHE A 323 -8.20 -0.08 -4.40
CA PHE A 323 -7.11 0.36 -3.53
C PHE A 323 -7.04 -0.44 -2.23
N VAL A 324 -8.18 -0.70 -1.60
CA VAL A 324 -8.24 -1.53 -0.41
C VAL A 324 -7.78 -2.96 -0.73
N GLN A 325 -8.24 -3.54 -1.85
CA GLN A 325 -7.78 -4.86 -2.31
C GLN A 325 -6.27 -4.89 -2.55
N ARG A 326 -5.72 -3.85 -3.18
CA ARG A 326 -4.28 -3.72 -3.42
C ARG A 326 -3.49 -3.75 -2.11
N LYS A 327 -3.93 -3.00 -1.09
CA LYS A 327 -3.32 -2.96 0.24
C LYS A 327 -3.39 -4.33 0.93
N ILE A 328 -4.58 -4.94 0.98
CA ILE A 328 -4.79 -6.25 1.60
C ILE A 328 -3.94 -7.32 0.90
N SER A 329 -3.99 -7.38 -0.44
CA SER A 329 -3.23 -8.36 -1.22
C SER A 329 -1.72 -8.20 -1.06
N GLY A 330 -1.22 -6.96 -1.03
CA GLY A 330 0.20 -6.70 -0.79
C GLY A 330 0.64 -7.09 0.63
N THR A 331 -0.20 -6.83 1.63
CA THR A 331 0.04 -7.26 3.01
C THR A 331 0.06 -8.79 3.12
N ALA A 332 -0.89 -9.48 2.49
CA ALA A 332 -0.92 -10.94 2.43
C ALA A 332 0.31 -11.52 1.71
N LEU A 333 0.75 -10.86 0.61
CA LEU A 333 1.96 -11.27 -0.11
C LEU A 333 3.22 -11.13 0.76
N LEU A 334 3.33 -10.06 1.55
CA LEU A 334 4.43 -9.90 2.50
C LEU A 334 4.37 -10.96 3.59
N ALA A 335 3.18 -11.24 4.15
CA ALA A 335 3.00 -12.31 5.12
C ALA A 335 3.42 -13.68 4.57
N ALA A 336 3.04 -13.98 3.32
CA ALA A 336 3.44 -15.20 2.63
C ALA A 336 4.96 -15.26 2.41
N ARG A 337 5.59 -14.15 2.02
CA ARG A 337 7.04 -14.06 1.83
C ARG A 337 7.81 -14.30 3.13
N LEU A 338 7.28 -13.81 4.24
CA LEU A 338 7.85 -14.01 5.57
C LEU A 338 7.50 -15.38 6.18
N GLY A 339 6.58 -16.14 5.60
CA GLY A 339 6.05 -17.38 6.18
C GLY A 339 5.44 -17.13 7.56
N ALA A 340 4.70 -16.04 7.69
CA ALA A 340 4.09 -15.66 8.96
C ALA A 340 2.83 -16.48 9.26
N ARG A 341 2.55 -16.65 10.55
CA ARG A 341 1.37 -17.31 11.09
C ARG A 341 0.59 -16.33 11.95
N VAL A 342 -0.63 -15.99 11.55
CA VAL A 342 -1.42 -14.97 12.24
C VAL A 342 -2.85 -15.45 12.43
N ASP A 343 -3.37 -15.30 13.63
CA ASP A 343 -4.77 -15.54 13.94
C ASP A 343 -5.62 -14.35 13.45
N ALA A 344 -5.91 -14.36 12.15
CA ALA A 344 -6.69 -13.31 11.51
C ALA A 344 -8.14 -13.28 12.03
N ARG A 345 -8.70 -14.44 12.41
CA ARG A 345 -10.05 -14.54 12.95
C ARG A 345 -10.18 -13.77 14.28
N SER A 346 -9.30 -14.04 15.23
CA SER A 346 -9.31 -13.33 16.53
C SER A 346 -9.09 -11.83 16.35
N MET A 347 -8.22 -11.42 15.42
CA MET A 347 -7.99 -10.00 15.12
C MET A 347 -9.25 -9.30 14.56
N LEU A 348 -10.00 -9.95 13.69
CA LEU A 348 -11.25 -9.41 13.16
C LEU A 348 -12.33 -9.31 14.24
N VAL A 349 -12.50 -10.35 15.05
CA VAL A 349 -13.45 -10.35 16.18
C VAL A 349 -13.14 -9.23 17.17
N GLU A 350 -11.87 -9.05 17.51
CA GLU A 350 -11.43 -7.97 18.40
C GLU A 350 -11.68 -6.59 17.79
N GLN A 351 -11.40 -6.42 16.50
CA GLN A 351 -11.62 -5.16 15.80
C GLN A 351 -13.11 -4.77 15.79
N PHE A 352 -13.99 -5.72 15.44
CA PHE A 352 -15.43 -5.46 15.39
C PHE A 352 -16.03 -5.25 16.78
N GLY A 353 -15.53 -5.96 17.81
CA GLY A 353 -15.92 -5.73 19.20
C GLY A 353 -15.61 -4.32 19.69
N ARG A 354 -14.41 -3.78 19.35
CA ARG A 354 -14.04 -2.40 19.66
C ARG A 354 -14.94 -1.37 18.98
N MET A 355 -15.29 -1.60 17.70
CA MET A 355 -16.18 -0.69 16.97
C MET A 355 -17.58 -0.64 17.55
N THR A 356 -18.12 -1.79 18.00
CA THR A 356 -19.44 -1.84 18.65
C THR A 356 -19.43 -1.09 19.96
N ALA A 357 -18.42 -1.28 20.80
CA ALA A 357 -18.28 -0.57 22.07
C ALA A 357 -18.14 0.96 21.91
N GLN A 358 -17.48 1.42 20.84
CA GLN A 358 -17.37 2.86 20.51
C GLN A 358 -18.69 3.48 20.01
N ALA A 359 -19.54 2.70 19.35
CA ALA A 359 -20.83 3.18 18.84
C ALA A 359 -21.89 3.29 19.94
N GLU A 360 -21.69 2.64 21.09
CA GLU A 360 -22.58 2.64 22.26
C GLU A 360 -22.22 3.73 23.29
N MET A 361 -21.08 4.41 23.14
CA MET A 361 -20.66 5.55 23.98
C MET A 361 -21.04 6.89 23.38
#